data_65209c1092ff9d8a7cc397fd1cf99b30
#
_entry.id   65209c1092ff9d8a7cc397fd1cf99b30
#
_cell.length_a   1.000
_cell.length_b   1.000
_cell.length_c   1.000
_cell.angle_alpha   90.00
_cell.angle_beta   90.00
_cell.angle_gamma   90.00
#
_symmetry.space_group_name_H-M   'P 1'
#
loop_
_entity.id
_entity.type
_entity.pdbx_description
1 polymer ?
#
loop_
_entity_poly.entity_id
_entity_poly.type
_entity_poly.pdbx_seq_one_letter_code
_entity_poly.pdbx_strand_id
1 'polypeptide(L)'
;MLRCSMADAPVTTRTFEHEGRQLVYDEYGAGPRTFVLIHGLLLSRRMHAPLATALADRGHRVVVPDLLGHGESERPRDMWRYSMPIFGEEVLGLLDHLELDEAVVGGTSLGANVSLETAVREPGRIRGLVIEMPVLDNALLGCALAFSPLLVWLTFGEPLARLVAAGARLAPRGLSHLADMGLDWISQDPGPSAAVLQGLFFGRVAPPRAERAAIEAPALVIGHPRDPIHPFSDSDMLVRELANGTLLEADSILELRMRPERLTGEIGDFLDQCWRPARRGAARTRRAAG
;
A
#
# COMPACT_ATOMS: atom_id res chain seq x y z
N MET A 1 31.85 -16.30 -19.91
CA MET A 1 30.91 -15.29 -19.44
C MET A 1 30.37 -15.76 -18.08
N LEU A 2 30.93 -15.23 -17.01
CA LEU A 2 30.50 -15.50 -15.63
C LEU A 2 29.13 -14.85 -15.41
N ARG A 3 28.08 -15.67 -15.25
CA ARG A 3 26.84 -15.21 -14.64
C ARG A 3 27.18 -14.87 -13.20
N CYS A 4 27.24 -13.59 -12.90
CA CYS A 4 27.23 -13.12 -11.53
C CYS A 4 25.85 -13.53 -10.98
N SER A 5 25.81 -14.54 -10.13
CA SER A 5 24.66 -14.87 -9.30
C SER A 5 24.45 -13.66 -8.43
N MET A 6 23.40 -12.87 -8.70
CA MET A 6 22.89 -11.91 -7.74
C MET A 6 22.23 -12.73 -6.63
N ALA A 7 23.07 -13.13 -5.65
CA ALA A 7 22.58 -13.76 -4.44
C ALA A 7 21.56 -12.83 -3.79
N ASP A 8 20.46 -13.41 -3.32
CA ASP A 8 19.37 -12.78 -2.57
C ASP A 8 19.90 -11.63 -1.71
N ALA A 9 19.59 -10.38 -2.11
CA ALA A 9 19.88 -9.26 -1.26
C ALA A 9 19.03 -9.45 0.01
N PRO A 10 19.66 -9.59 1.19
CA PRO A 10 18.95 -9.91 2.40
C PRO A 10 17.93 -8.83 2.71
N VAL A 11 16.73 -9.24 3.08
CA VAL A 11 15.71 -8.33 3.63
C VAL A 11 16.29 -7.68 4.89
N THR A 12 16.26 -6.36 4.96
CA THR A 12 16.73 -5.62 6.12
C THR A 12 15.56 -4.94 6.81
N THR A 13 15.26 -5.35 8.03
CA THR A 13 14.27 -4.67 8.89
C THR A 13 14.93 -3.48 9.58
N ARG A 14 14.29 -2.32 9.50
CA ARG A 14 14.74 -1.06 10.10
C ARG A 14 13.60 -0.35 10.81
N THR A 15 13.95 0.67 11.58
CA THR A 15 13.02 1.56 12.27
C THR A 15 13.30 3.01 11.91
N PHE A 16 12.26 3.83 11.96
CA PHE A 16 12.37 5.28 11.89
C PHE A 16 11.40 5.91 12.87
N GLU A 17 11.66 7.16 13.21
CA GLU A 17 10.78 7.94 14.08
C GLU A 17 10.03 8.97 13.27
N HIS A 18 8.71 9.03 13.45
CA HIS A 18 7.84 10.05 12.87
C HIS A 18 6.90 10.57 13.95
N GLU A 19 6.88 11.88 14.18
CA GLU A 19 6.08 12.55 15.21
C GLU A 19 6.19 11.92 16.62
N GLY A 20 7.40 11.53 17.02
CA GLY A 20 7.68 10.89 18.31
C GLY A 20 7.14 9.45 18.42
N ARG A 21 6.90 8.78 17.28
CA ARG A 21 6.46 7.39 17.19
C ARG A 21 7.45 6.56 16.41
N GLN A 22 7.74 5.36 16.92
CA GLN A 22 8.59 4.42 16.23
C GLN A 22 7.78 3.59 15.22
N LEU A 23 8.20 3.66 13.97
CA LEU A 23 7.65 2.88 12.87
C LEU A 23 8.71 1.92 12.33
N VAL A 24 8.25 0.77 11.80
CA VAL A 24 9.11 -0.30 11.31
C VAL A 24 8.90 -0.48 9.80
N TYR A 25 9.96 -0.77 9.06
CA TYR A 25 9.88 -1.11 7.65
C TYR A 25 10.90 -2.18 7.27
N ASP A 26 10.56 -2.94 6.23
CA ASP A 26 11.49 -3.84 5.57
C ASP A 26 11.99 -3.21 4.27
N GLU A 27 13.28 -3.42 3.98
CA GLU A 27 13.92 -2.96 2.76
C GLU A 27 14.41 -4.17 1.95
N TYR A 28 14.00 -4.23 0.68
CA TYR A 28 14.34 -5.26 -0.29
C TYR A 28 15.10 -4.63 -1.45
N GLY A 29 16.17 -5.25 -1.89
CA GLY A 29 17.01 -4.72 -2.96
C GLY A 29 17.73 -3.43 -2.60
N ALA A 30 18.22 -2.72 -3.60
CA ALA A 30 18.98 -1.48 -3.44
C ALA A 30 18.91 -0.60 -4.70
N GLY A 31 19.31 0.66 -4.57
CA GLY A 31 19.42 1.59 -5.70
C GLY A 31 18.45 2.76 -5.65
N PRO A 32 18.48 3.64 -6.67
CA PRO A 32 17.70 4.88 -6.64
C PRO A 32 16.23 4.70 -7.05
N ARG A 33 15.85 3.55 -7.63
CA ARG A 33 14.49 3.29 -8.11
C ARG A 33 13.63 2.73 -6.99
N THR A 34 13.18 3.62 -6.10
CA THR A 34 12.46 3.23 -4.89
C THR A 34 10.96 3.11 -5.14
N PHE A 35 10.38 2.01 -4.65
CA PHE A 35 8.96 1.76 -4.55
C PHE A 35 8.57 1.56 -3.08
N VAL A 36 7.71 2.43 -2.54
CA VAL A 36 7.12 2.27 -1.20
C VAL A 36 5.81 1.51 -1.36
N LEU A 37 5.72 0.32 -0.74
CA LEU A 37 4.61 -0.61 -0.91
C LEU A 37 3.88 -0.84 0.42
N ILE A 38 2.62 -0.39 0.50
CA ILE A 38 1.86 -0.26 1.73
C ILE A 38 0.81 -1.36 1.85
N HIS A 39 0.75 -2.00 3.02
CA HIS A 39 -0.15 -3.13 3.32
C HIS A 39 -1.64 -2.73 3.45
N GLY A 40 -2.52 -3.73 3.47
CA GLY A 40 -3.95 -3.59 3.73
C GLY A 40 -4.29 -3.45 5.23
N LEU A 41 -5.56 -3.12 5.50
CA LEU A 41 -6.08 -2.89 6.85
C LEU A 41 -5.87 -4.10 7.78
N LEU A 42 -5.34 -3.84 8.97
CA LEU A 42 -5.00 -4.83 10.01
C LEU A 42 -4.05 -5.95 9.53
N LEU A 43 -3.32 -5.71 8.45
CA LEU A 43 -2.22 -6.56 7.99
C LEU A 43 -0.87 -5.93 8.38
N SER A 44 0.21 -6.45 7.85
CA SER A 44 1.56 -5.96 8.10
C SER A 44 2.38 -5.94 6.80
N ARG A 45 3.57 -5.36 6.85
CA ARG A 45 4.55 -5.36 5.77
C ARG A 45 4.82 -6.75 5.18
N ARG A 46 4.65 -7.82 5.99
CA ARG A 46 4.82 -9.21 5.56
C ARG A 46 3.86 -9.62 4.44
N MET A 47 2.70 -8.95 4.32
CA MET A 47 1.73 -9.17 3.25
C MET A 47 2.39 -9.10 1.87
N HIS A 48 3.33 -8.19 1.72
CA HIS A 48 3.95 -7.89 0.43
C HIS A 48 5.33 -8.52 0.22
N ALA A 49 5.82 -9.34 1.14
CA ALA A 49 7.15 -9.94 1.05
C ALA A 49 7.42 -10.65 -0.29
N PRO A 50 6.51 -11.49 -0.85
CA PRO A 50 6.75 -12.14 -2.14
C PRO A 50 6.86 -11.15 -3.30
N LEU A 51 5.97 -10.14 -3.35
CA LEU A 51 5.98 -9.10 -4.38
C LEU A 51 7.24 -8.24 -4.27
N ALA A 52 7.59 -7.82 -3.06
CA ALA A 52 8.77 -6.99 -2.80
C ALA A 52 10.06 -7.72 -3.20
N THR A 53 10.19 -9.01 -2.89
CA THR A 53 11.31 -9.84 -3.31
C THR A 53 11.40 -9.91 -4.84
N ALA A 54 10.30 -10.23 -5.51
CA ALA A 54 10.29 -10.36 -6.97
C ALA A 54 10.61 -9.04 -7.70
N LEU A 55 10.19 -7.90 -7.15
CA LEU A 55 10.53 -6.58 -7.70
C LEU A 55 11.98 -6.19 -7.39
N ALA A 56 12.52 -6.59 -6.23
CA ALA A 56 13.92 -6.41 -5.90
C ALA A 56 14.84 -7.20 -6.85
N ASP A 57 14.44 -8.43 -7.22
CA ASP A 57 15.15 -9.25 -8.22
C ASP A 57 15.17 -8.58 -9.63
N ARG A 58 14.20 -7.70 -9.91
CA ARG A 58 14.18 -6.86 -11.11
C ARG A 58 15.02 -5.58 -10.99
N GLY A 59 15.68 -5.36 -9.85
CA GLY A 59 16.58 -4.22 -9.60
C GLY A 59 15.87 -2.97 -9.08
N HIS A 60 14.70 -3.12 -8.47
CA HIS A 60 14.06 -2.05 -7.71
C HIS A 60 14.48 -2.10 -6.23
N ARG A 61 14.50 -0.95 -5.57
CA ARG A 61 14.53 -0.86 -4.12
C ARG A 61 13.09 -0.81 -3.63
N VAL A 62 12.64 -1.82 -2.90
CA VAL A 62 11.27 -1.86 -2.38
C VAL A 62 11.29 -1.67 -0.87
N VAL A 63 10.57 -0.66 -0.39
CA VAL A 63 10.45 -0.33 1.03
C VAL A 63 9.02 -0.59 1.46
N VAL A 64 8.85 -1.44 2.46
CA VAL A 64 7.53 -1.91 2.90
C VAL A 64 7.35 -1.53 4.37
N PRO A 65 6.66 -0.41 4.69
CA PRO A 65 6.41 -0.01 6.07
C PRO A 65 5.26 -0.80 6.71
N ASP A 66 5.34 -0.93 8.04
CA ASP A 66 4.17 -1.09 8.89
C ASP A 66 3.66 0.29 9.28
N LEU A 67 2.45 0.65 8.90
CA LEU A 67 1.82 1.89 9.35
C LEU A 67 1.58 1.87 10.87
N LEU A 68 1.42 3.02 11.49
CA LEU A 68 1.07 3.11 12.90
C LEU A 68 -0.16 2.21 13.22
N GLY A 69 -0.14 1.51 14.33
CA GLY A 69 -1.21 0.57 14.70
C GLY A 69 -1.12 -0.80 14.03
N HIS A 70 -0.15 -1.04 13.15
CA HIS A 70 -0.01 -2.28 12.40
C HIS A 70 1.38 -2.92 12.61
N GLY A 71 1.47 -4.20 12.30
CA GLY A 71 2.71 -4.97 12.30
C GLY A 71 3.54 -4.82 13.58
N GLU A 72 4.78 -4.39 13.46
CA GLU A 72 5.71 -4.16 14.57
C GLU A 72 5.90 -2.66 14.90
N SER A 73 5.19 -1.76 14.18
CA SER A 73 5.14 -0.33 14.52
C SER A 73 4.38 -0.09 15.82
N GLU A 74 4.58 1.07 16.44
CA GLU A 74 3.85 1.45 17.65
C GLU A 74 2.33 1.37 17.45
N ARG A 75 1.60 1.05 18.54
CA ARG A 75 0.15 0.78 18.50
C ARG A 75 -0.59 1.54 19.59
N PRO A 76 -0.70 2.88 19.50
CA PRO A 76 -1.51 3.65 20.44
C PRO A 76 -2.99 3.21 20.41
N ARG A 77 -3.69 3.44 21.53
CA ARG A 77 -5.13 3.13 21.65
C ARG A 77 -6.02 4.32 21.35
N ASP A 78 -5.42 5.43 20.98
CA ASP A 78 -6.11 6.69 20.74
C ASP A 78 -6.58 6.74 19.28
N MET A 79 -7.90 6.63 19.03
CA MET A 79 -8.47 6.57 17.68
C MET A 79 -8.14 7.78 16.80
N TRP A 80 -7.93 8.97 17.39
CA TRP A 80 -7.57 10.19 16.65
C TRP A 80 -6.14 10.17 16.08
N ARG A 81 -5.35 9.15 16.41
CA ARG A 81 -4.04 8.89 15.80
C ARG A 81 -4.13 8.18 14.44
N TYR A 82 -5.33 7.81 14.02
CA TYR A 82 -5.53 6.99 12.83
C TYR A 82 -6.48 7.65 11.85
N SER A 83 -5.96 8.08 10.72
CA SER A 83 -6.74 8.56 9.59
C SER A 83 -5.92 8.44 8.31
N MET A 84 -6.57 8.46 7.14
CA MET A 84 -5.85 8.44 5.86
C MET A 84 -4.85 9.60 5.73
N PRO A 85 -5.20 10.86 6.11
CA PRO A 85 -4.23 11.94 6.12
C PRO A 85 -2.99 11.68 6.98
N ILE A 86 -3.14 11.16 8.19
CA ILE A 86 -2.02 10.85 9.09
C ILE A 86 -1.15 9.75 8.48
N PHE A 87 -1.73 8.69 7.95
CA PHE A 87 -0.97 7.64 7.28
C PHE A 87 -0.23 8.16 6.03
N GLY A 88 -0.81 9.11 5.29
CA GLY A 88 -0.12 9.78 4.20
C GLY A 88 1.11 10.57 4.68
N GLU A 89 1.01 11.24 5.83
CA GLU A 89 2.13 11.93 6.49
C GLU A 89 3.23 10.96 6.96
N GLU A 90 2.86 9.78 7.47
CA GLU A 90 3.83 8.73 7.82
C GLU A 90 4.65 8.27 6.60
N VAL A 91 4.00 8.14 5.44
CA VAL A 91 4.70 7.79 4.19
C VAL A 91 5.65 8.90 3.76
N LEU A 92 5.23 10.16 3.84
CA LEU A 92 6.11 11.30 3.55
C LEU A 92 7.28 11.35 4.55
N GLY A 93 7.02 11.14 5.84
CA GLY A 93 8.06 11.04 6.87
C GLY A 93 9.05 9.89 6.61
N LEU A 94 8.58 8.77 6.04
CA LEU A 94 9.47 7.69 5.62
C LEU A 94 10.34 8.12 4.43
N LEU A 95 9.79 8.85 3.45
CA LEU A 95 10.59 9.39 2.33
C LEU A 95 11.67 10.35 2.83
N ASP A 96 11.34 11.20 3.81
CA ASP A 96 12.30 12.13 4.42
C ASP A 96 13.39 11.39 5.19
N HIS A 97 13.02 10.37 6.00
CA HIS A 97 13.97 9.52 6.72
C HIS A 97 14.94 8.80 5.76
N LEU A 98 14.47 8.41 4.59
CA LEU A 98 15.27 7.73 3.57
C LEU A 98 16.04 8.70 2.65
N GLU A 99 15.92 10.01 2.89
CA GLU A 99 16.52 11.06 2.06
C GLU A 99 16.14 10.93 0.57
N LEU A 100 14.88 10.60 0.31
CA LEU A 100 14.36 10.43 -1.05
C LEU A 100 13.62 11.68 -1.50
N ASP A 101 14.03 12.30 -2.59
CA ASP A 101 13.30 13.42 -3.20
C ASP A 101 11.95 12.96 -3.78
N GLU A 102 11.91 11.77 -4.38
CA GLU A 102 10.71 11.19 -4.99
C GLU A 102 10.73 9.66 -4.92
N ALA A 103 9.54 9.04 -4.92
CA ALA A 103 9.37 7.60 -5.02
C ALA A 103 8.10 7.23 -5.81
N VAL A 104 8.03 6.00 -6.31
CA VAL A 104 6.75 5.39 -6.64
C VAL A 104 6.12 4.92 -5.33
N VAL A 105 4.84 5.18 -5.12
CA VAL A 105 4.11 4.79 -3.92
C VAL A 105 2.92 3.93 -4.33
N GLY A 106 2.61 2.91 -3.57
CA GLY A 106 1.48 2.05 -3.88
C GLY A 106 1.12 1.13 -2.74
N GLY A 107 0.03 0.41 -2.91
CA GLY A 107 -0.41 -0.55 -1.91
C GLY A 107 -1.77 -1.13 -2.21
N THR A 108 -2.26 -1.92 -1.26
CA THR A 108 -3.52 -2.67 -1.37
C THR A 108 -4.55 -2.10 -0.40
N SER A 109 -5.77 -1.82 -0.87
CA SER A 109 -6.92 -1.42 -0.04
C SER A 109 -6.59 -0.18 0.81
N LEU A 110 -6.39 -0.31 2.13
CA LEU A 110 -5.89 0.77 2.97
C LEU A 110 -4.66 1.44 2.35
N GLY A 111 -3.66 0.64 1.97
CA GLY A 111 -2.41 1.13 1.36
C GLY A 111 -2.62 1.84 0.03
N ALA A 112 -3.62 1.41 -0.76
CA ALA A 112 -4.02 2.09 -1.99
C ALA A 112 -4.53 3.52 -1.70
N ASN A 113 -5.41 3.65 -0.71
CA ASN A 113 -5.97 4.94 -0.32
C ASN A 113 -4.94 5.85 0.35
N VAL A 114 -4.04 5.29 1.17
CA VAL A 114 -2.90 6.03 1.74
C VAL A 114 -1.99 6.56 0.63
N SER A 115 -1.75 5.78 -0.42
CA SER A 115 -0.96 6.22 -1.58
C SER A 115 -1.59 7.41 -2.30
N LEU A 116 -2.93 7.41 -2.46
CA LEU A 116 -3.67 8.56 -2.99
C LEU A 116 -3.54 9.78 -2.08
N GLU A 117 -3.64 9.58 -0.77
CA GLU A 117 -3.49 10.65 0.24
C GLU A 117 -2.10 11.28 0.18
N THR A 118 -1.06 10.45 0.09
CA THR A 118 0.34 10.89 -0.04
C THR A 118 0.51 11.74 -1.31
N ALA A 119 -0.07 11.30 -2.44
CA ALA A 119 0.03 11.99 -3.73
C ALA A 119 -0.68 13.34 -3.75
N VAL A 120 -1.81 13.47 -3.04
CA VAL A 120 -2.55 14.75 -2.97
C VAL A 120 -1.82 15.76 -2.08
N ARG A 121 -1.16 15.27 -1.01
CA ARG A 121 -0.45 16.13 -0.07
C ARG A 121 0.82 16.72 -0.67
N GLU A 122 1.66 15.88 -1.26
CA GLU A 122 2.91 16.29 -1.86
C GLU A 122 3.12 15.65 -3.26
N PRO A 123 2.40 16.15 -4.28
CA PRO A 123 2.43 15.57 -5.61
C PRO A 123 3.84 15.57 -6.24
N GLY A 124 4.70 16.52 -5.87
CA GLY A 124 6.09 16.58 -6.33
C GLY A 124 7.00 15.47 -5.82
N ARG A 125 6.57 14.73 -4.78
CA ARG A 125 7.30 13.60 -4.20
C ARG A 125 6.90 12.26 -4.84
N ILE A 126 5.85 12.24 -5.66
CA ILE A 126 5.25 11.01 -6.19
C ILE A 126 5.55 10.86 -7.68
N ARG A 127 6.42 9.93 -7.99
CA ARG A 127 6.83 9.62 -9.34
C ARG A 127 5.84 8.74 -10.10
N GLY A 128 5.04 7.97 -9.39
CA GLY A 128 3.97 7.12 -9.91
C GLY A 128 3.21 6.44 -8.80
N LEU A 129 2.05 5.87 -9.12
CA LEU A 129 1.16 5.21 -8.18
C LEU A 129 0.83 3.78 -8.63
N VAL A 130 0.87 2.81 -7.68
CA VAL A 130 0.34 1.46 -7.88
C VAL A 130 -0.80 1.23 -6.91
N ILE A 131 -2.03 1.24 -7.41
CA ILE A 131 -3.25 1.26 -6.61
C ILE A 131 -3.99 -0.07 -6.81
N GLU A 132 -3.88 -0.99 -5.84
CA GLU A 132 -4.59 -2.26 -5.85
C GLU A 132 -5.81 -2.22 -4.93
N MET A 133 -7.00 -2.55 -5.44
CA MET A 133 -8.24 -2.61 -4.65
C MET A 133 -8.57 -1.28 -3.92
N PRO A 134 -8.67 -0.14 -4.61
CA PRO A 134 -9.02 1.12 -3.95
C PRO A 134 -10.41 1.04 -3.31
N VAL A 135 -10.58 1.72 -2.17
CA VAL A 135 -11.85 1.85 -1.46
C VAL A 135 -12.38 3.26 -1.69
N LEU A 136 -13.35 3.43 -2.58
CA LEU A 136 -13.95 4.70 -2.89
C LEU A 136 -15.47 4.68 -2.62
N ASP A 137 -16.22 5.50 -3.34
CA ASP A 137 -17.62 5.76 -3.04
C ASP A 137 -18.52 4.51 -3.10
N ASN A 138 -18.26 3.58 -4.03
CA ASN A 138 -19.06 2.37 -4.18
C ASN A 138 -18.73 1.28 -3.14
N ALA A 139 -17.53 1.31 -2.56
CA ALA A 139 -17.10 0.35 -1.54
C ALA A 139 -17.65 0.69 -0.14
N LEU A 140 -18.09 1.93 0.14
CA LEU A 140 -18.38 2.41 1.49
C LEU A 140 -19.40 1.54 2.23
N LEU A 141 -20.50 1.16 1.57
CA LEU A 141 -21.50 0.31 2.19
C LEU A 141 -20.97 -1.10 2.48
N GLY A 142 -20.24 -1.68 1.53
CA GLY A 142 -19.61 -3.00 1.68
C GLY A 142 -18.59 -3.01 2.82
N CYS A 143 -17.73 -2.00 2.89
CA CYS A 143 -16.79 -1.81 4.00
C CYS A 143 -17.50 -1.62 5.34
N ALA A 144 -18.56 -0.80 5.40
CA ALA A 144 -19.32 -0.60 6.62
C ALA A 144 -19.93 -1.92 7.12
N LEU A 145 -20.55 -2.70 6.23
CA LEU A 145 -21.14 -4.00 6.58
C LEU A 145 -20.09 -5.04 7.00
N ALA A 146 -18.93 -5.06 6.36
CA ALA A 146 -17.85 -6.01 6.67
C ALA A 146 -17.13 -5.67 7.98
N PHE A 147 -16.83 -4.39 8.22
CA PHE A 147 -15.98 -3.97 9.33
C PHE A 147 -16.72 -3.52 10.59
N SER A 148 -18.02 -3.16 10.53
CA SER A 148 -18.79 -2.81 11.74
C SER A 148 -18.92 -3.98 12.74
N PRO A 149 -19.24 -5.21 12.32
CA PRO A 149 -19.26 -6.34 13.26
C PRO A 149 -17.88 -6.61 13.89
N LEU A 150 -16.81 -6.46 13.10
CA LEU A 150 -15.44 -6.57 13.59
C LEU A 150 -15.13 -5.49 14.63
N LEU A 151 -15.50 -4.24 14.36
CA LEU A 151 -15.32 -3.13 15.31
C LEU A 151 -16.07 -3.39 16.62
N VAL A 152 -17.32 -3.84 16.55
CA VAL A 152 -18.12 -4.22 17.75
C VAL A 152 -17.43 -5.34 18.51
N TRP A 153 -16.97 -6.38 17.82
CA TRP A 153 -16.24 -7.50 18.42
C TRP A 153 -14.94 -7.06 19.11
N LEU A 154 -14.12 -6.25 18.45
CA LEU A 154 -12.85 -5.78 19.01
C LEU A 154 -13.05 -4.80 20.18
N THR A 155 -14.16 -4.03 20.18
CA THR A 155 -14.46 -3.06 21.24
C THR A 155 -15.08 -3.71 22.47
N PHE A 156 -16.12 -4.51 22.29
CA PHE A 156 -16.89 -5.08 23.41
C PHE A 156 -16.47 -6.51 23.78
N GLY A 157 -15.87 -7.23 22.83
CA GLY A 157 -15.34 -8.58 23.01
C GLY A 157 -13.82 -8.62 23.25
N GLU A 158 -13.19 -7.49 23.58
CA GLU A 158 -11.73 -7.38 23.70
C GLU A 158 -11.07 -8.49 24.53
N PRO A 159 -11.57 -8.90 25.73
CA PRO A 159 -10.93 -9.97 26.49
C PRO A 159 -10.88 -11.31 25.75
N LEU A 160 -11.97 -11.66 25.07
CA LEU A 160 -12.04 -12.90 24.29
C LEU A 160 -11.22 -12.78 22.98
N ALA A 161 -11.27 -11.63 22.33
CA ALA A 161 -10.46 -11.35 21.15
C ALA A 161 -8.95 -11.45 21.48
N ARG A 162 -8.51 -11.01 22.66
CA ARG A 162 -7.13 -11.19 23.13
C ARG A 162 -6.76 -12.65 23.31
N LEU A 163 -7.67 -13.46 23.84
CA LEU A 163 -7.44 -14.90 23.99
C LEU A 163 -7.30 -15.58 22.62
N VAL A 164 -8.17 -15.23 21.67
CA VAL A 164 -8.10 -15.71 20.27
C VAL A 164 -6.77 -15.30 19.63
N ALA A 165 -6.39 -14.04 19.76
CA ALA A 165 -5.11 -13.52 19.23
C ALA A 165 -3.91 -14.23 19.86
N ALA A 166 -3.94 -14.49 21.17
CA ALA A 166 -2.89 -15.24 21.86
C ALA A 166 -2.77 -16.67 21.32
N GLY A 167 -3.90 -17.34 21.11
CA GLY A 167 -3.93 -18.67 20.49
C GLY A 167 -3.38 -18.66 19.04
N ALA A 168 -3.74 -17.66 18.24
CA ALA A 168 -3.26 -17.52 16.88
C ALA A 168 -1.73 -17.31 16.81
N ARG A 169 -1.13 -16.63 17.80
CA ARG A 169 0.32 -16.46 17.91
C ARG A 169 1.08 -17.76 18.16
N LEU A 170 0.42 -18.78 18.72
CA LEU A 170 0.99 -20.11 18.96
C LEU A 170 0.84 -21.05 17.76
N ALA A 171 0.04 -20.66 16.77
CA ALA A 171 -0.17 -21.49 15.58
C ALA A 171 1.11 -21.60 14.74
N PRO A 172 1.38 -22.80 14.17
CA PRO A 172 2.55 -22.99 13.30
C PRO A 172 2.46 -22.12 12.06
N ARG A 173 3.58 -21.52 11.70
CA ARG A 173 3.73 -20.66 10.52
C ARG A 173 4.45 -21.41 9.38
N GLY A 174 4.37 -20.85 8.16
CA GLY A 174 5.07 -21.40 7.00
C GLY A 174 4.28 -22.47 6.23
N LEU A 175 2.98 -22.66 6.52
CA LEU A 175 2.12 -23.54 5.72
C LEU A 175 1.86 -22.97 4.32
N SER A 176 1.58 -21.69 4.24
CA SER A 176 1.49 -20.90 3.02
C SER A 176 1.49 -19.40 3.38
N HIS A 177 1.90 -18.56 2.44
CA HIS A 177 1.87 -17.10 2.64
C HIS A 177 0.46 -16.59 3.02
N LEU A 178 -0.58 -17.12 2.37
CA LEU A 178 -1.96 -16.74 2.66
C LEU A 178 -2.41 -17.15 4.07
N ALA A 179 -2.00 -18.34 4.54
CA ALA A 179 -2.29 -18.79 5.91
C ALA A 179 -1.57 -17.91 6.94
N ASP A 180 -0.31 -17.56 6.68
CA ASP A 180 0.47 -16.68 7.55
C ASP A 180 -0.13 -15.26 7.61
N MET A 181 -0.62 -14.72 6.48
CA MET A 181 -1.38 -13.45 6.46
C MET A 181 -2.65 -13.52 7.31
N GLY A 182 -3.41 -14.62 7.22
CA GLY A 182 -4.59 -14.85 8.07
C GLY A 182 -4.25 -14.90 9.55
N LEU A 183 -3.16 -15.58 9.90
CA LEU A 183 -2.66 -15.62 11.28
C LEU A 183 -2.18 -14.24 11.76
N ASP A 184 -1.50 -13.47 10.91
CA ASP A 184 -1.09 -12.09 11.22
C ASP A 184 -2.29 -11.21 11.52
N TRP A 185 -3.34 -11.32 10.70
CA TRP A 185 -4.58 -10.57 10.89
C TRP A 185 -5.29 -10.91 12.20
N ILE A 186 -5.43 -12.21 12.53
CA ILE A 186 -6.11 -12.67 13.75
C ILE A 186 -5.27 -12.38 15.02
N SER A 187 -3.95 -12.40 14.91
CA SER A 187 -3.03 -12.20 16.02
C SER A 187 -2.77 -10.74 16.41
N GLN A 188 -3.43 -9.78 15.74
CA GLN A 188 -3.33 -8.35 16.09
C GLN A 188 -3.81 -8.08 17.52
N ASP A 189 -3.29 -7.03 18.18
CA ASP A 189 -3.81 -6.59 19.49
C ASP A 189 -5.20 -5.95 19.28
N PRO A 190 -6.26 -6.50 19.91
CA PRO A 190 -7.64 -6.03 19.69
C PRO A 190 -7.86 -4.55 20.02
N GLY A 191 -7.23 -4.03 21.09
CA GLY A 191 -7.44 -2.66 21.52
C GLY A 191 -6.95 -1.62 20.49
N PRO A 192 -5.67 -1.64 20.09
CA PRO A 192 -5.19 -0.80 18.99
C PRO A 192 -5.93 -1.05 17.67
N SER A 193 -6.26 -2.30 17.33
CA SER A 193 -7.03 -2.61 16.12
C SER A 193 -8.41 -1.98 16.12
N ALA A 194 -9.10 -1.95 17.27
CA ALA A 194 -10.36 -1.22 17.45
C ALA A 194 -10.16 0.29 17.24
N ALA A 195 -9.08 0.87 17.80
CA ALA A 195 -8.76 2.28 17.63
C ALA A 195 -8.47 2.66 16.18
N VAL A 196 -7.73 1.82 15.44
CA VAL A 196 -7.51 1.97 13.99
C VAL A 196 -8.85 2.01 13.24
N LEU A 197 -9.71 1.01 13.46
CA LEU A 197 -11.02 0.97 12.82
C LEU A 197 -11.87 2.19 13.16
N GLN A 198 -11.93 2.60 14.43
CA GLN A 198 -12.66 3.79 14.86
C GLN A 198 -12.15 5.05 14.14
N GLY A 199 -10.84 5.27 14.11
CA GLY A 199 -10.24 6.42 13.43
C GLY A 199 -10.59 6.48 11.95
N LEU A 200 -10.56 5.33 11.26
CA LEU A 200 -10.92 5.24 9.84
C LEU A 200 -12.42 5.41 9.59
N PHE A 201 -13.28 4.89 10.47
CA PHE A 201 -14.74 5.05 10.34
C PHE A 201 -15.22 6.48 10.48
N PHE A 202 -14.55 7.29 11.30
CA PHE A 202 -14.89 8.69 11.53
C PHE A 202 -14.08 9.67 10.65
N GLY A 203 -13.08 9.15 9.93
CA GLY A 203 -12.26 9.89 8.99
C GLY A 203 -12.75 9.80 7.54
N ARG A 204 -12.08 10.53 6.65
CA ARG A 204 -12.27 10.33 5.21
C ARG A 204 -11.60 9.01 4.78
N VAL A 205 -12.26 8.26 3.91
CA VAL A 205 -11.75 6.97 3.42
C VAL A 205 -10.73 7.15 2.30
N ALA A 206 -10.90 8.19 1.48
CA ALA A 206 -10.01 8.56 0.39
C ALA A 206 -10.05 10.08 0.16
N PRO A 207 -9.08 10.67 -0.57
CA PRO A 207 -9.20 12.04 -1.02
C PRO A 207 -10.47 12.26 -1.83
N PRO A 208 -11.15 13.42 -1.71
CA PRO A 208 -12.30 13.75 -2.53
C PRO A 208 -11.96 13.73 -4.03
N ARG A 209 -12.97 13.54 -4.87
CA ARG A 209 -12.81 13.47 -6.33
C ARG A 209 -11.98 14.63 -6.91
N ALA A 210 -12.23 15.86 -6.44
CA ALA A 210 -11.52 17.03 -6.94
C ALA A 210 -10.01 16.96 -6.65
N GLU A 211 -9.62 16.43 -5.50
CA GLU A 211 -8.23 16.22 -5.13
C GLU A 211 -7.61 15.09 -5.95
N ARG A 212 -8.34 13.96 -6.12
CA ARG A 212 -7.86 12.83 -6.95
C ARG A 212 -7.64 13.23 -8.40
N ALA A 213 -8.54 14.04 -8.97
CA ALA A 213 -8.45 14.55 -10.34
C ALA A 213 -7.25 15.48 -10.58
N ALA A 214 -6.68 16.05 -9.54
CA ALA A 214 -5.47 16.87 -9.62
C ALA A 214 -4.17 16.06 -9.59
N ILE A 215 -4.23 14.75 -9.40
CA ILE A 215 -3.05 13.89 -9.42
C ILE A 215 -2.55 13.74 -10.87
N GLU A 216 -1.36 14.24 -11.16
CA GLU A 216 -0.73 14.17 -12.48
C GLU A 216 0.23 12.97 -12.62
N ALA A 217 0.63 12.36 -11.50
CA ALA A 217 1.51 11.21 -11.52
C ALA A 217 0.87 10.05 -12.32
N PRO A 218 1.64 9.30 -13.12
CA PRO A 218 1.14 8.08 -13.76
C PRO A 218 0.67 7.09 -12.70
N ALA A 219 -0.45 6.42 -12.95
CA ALA A 219 -1.04 5.48 -12.01
C ALA A 219 -1.43 4.16 -12.69
N LEU A 220 -0.98 3.05 -12.13
CA LEU A 220 -1.47 1.72 -12.44
C LEU A 220 -2.53 1.33 -11.41
N VAL A 221 -3.77 1.22 -11.81
CA VAL A 221 -4.89 0.83 -10.95
C VAL A 221 -5.25 -0.62 -11.23
N ILE A 222 -5.19 -1.47 -10.23
CA ILE A 222 -5.47 -2.91 -10.33
C ILE A 222 -6.83 -3.19 -9.70
N GLY A 223 -7.80 -3.51 -10.57
CA GLY A 223 -9.16 -3.86 -10.17
C GLY A 223 -9.37 -5.37 -10.17
N HIS A 224 -10.09 -5.87 -9.18
CA HIS A 224 -10.40 -7.28 -9.03
C HIS A 224 -11.89 -7.54 -9.30
N PRO A 225 -12.24 -8.36 -10.29
CA PRO A 225 -13.63 -8.71 -10.56
C PRO A 225 -14.19 -9.55 -9.41
N ARG A 226 -15.48 -9.34 -9.10
CA ARG A 226 -16.22 -10.08 -8.08
C ARG A 226 -15.67 -9.94 -6.63
N ASP A 227 -14.94 -8.87 -6.36
CA ASP A 227 -14.57 -8.55 -4.99
C ASP A 227 -15.79 -7.97 -4.25
N PRO A 228 -16.23 -8.59 -3.13
CA PRO A 228 -17.41 -8.13 -2.41
C PRO A 228 -17.15 -6.86 -1.57
N ILE A 229 -15.90 -6.52 -1.30
CA ILE A 229 -15.51 -5.39 -0.46
C ILE A 229 -14.97 -4.23 -1.32
N HIS A 230 -14.21 -4.55 -2.38
CA HIS A 230 -13.58 -3.58 -3.26
C HIS A 230 -14.21 -3.71 -4.67
N PRO A 231 -15.38 -3.12 -4.90
CA PRO A 231 -16.07 -3.27 -6.18
C PRO A 231 -15.21 -2.74 -7.33
N PHE A 232 -15.16 -3.51 -8.42
CA PHE A 232 -14.40 -3.14 -9.62
C PHE A 232 -14.74 -1.74 -10.15
N SER A 233 -15.98 -1.29 -9.90
CA SER A 233 -16.44 0.05 -10.25
C SER A 233 -15.64 1.17 -9.59
N ASP A 234 -15.03 0.96 -8.42
CA ASP A 234 -14.17 1.95 -7.79
C ASP A 234 -12.82 2.07 -8.52
N SER A 235 -12.26 0.96 -8.98
CA SER A 235 -11.04 0.97 -9.81
C SER A 235 -11.28 1.65 -11.16
N ASP A 236 -12.40 1.33 -11.83
CA ASP A 236 -12.81 1.93 -13.10
C ASP A 236 -13.11 3.43 -12.94
N MET A 237 -13.79 3.82 -11.85
CA MET A 237 -14.04 5.23 -11.52
C MET A 237 -12.73 5.99 -11.29
N LEU A 238 -11.81 5.43 -10.51
CA LEU A 238 -10.53 6.07 -10.22
C LEU A 238 -9.72 6.34 -11.50
N VAL A 239 -9.64 5.38 -12.40
CA VAL A 239 -8.92 5.56 -13.68
C VAL A 239 -9.51 6.68 -14.51
N ARG A 240 -10.84 6.86 -14.50
CA ARG A 240 -11.50 7.97 -15.22
C ARG A 240 -11.28 9.33 -14.55
N GLU A 241 -10.99 9.36 -13.27
CA GLU A 241 -10.72 10.60 -12.52
C GLU A 241 -9.26 11.04 -12.66
N LEU A 242 -8.33 10.09 -12.71
CA LEU A 242 -6.90 10.36 -12.82
C LEU A 242 -6.49 10.80 -14.24
N ALA A 243 -5.66 11.82 -14.35
CA ALA A 243 -5.19 12.32 -15.63
C ALA A 243 -4.36 11.28 -16.41
N ASN A 244 -3.59 10.45 -15.71
CA ASN A 244 -2.68 9.46 -16.29
C ASN A 244 -2.88 8.06 -15.67
N GLY A 245 -4.15 7.66 -15.50
CA GLY A 245 -4.53 6.36 -14.96
C GLY A 245 -4.56 5.26 -16.02
N THR A 246 -4.06 4.08 -15.70
CA THR A 246 -4.17 2.86 -16.50
C THR A 246 -4.84 1.77 -15.66
N LEU A 247 -5.91 1.15 -16.19
CA LEU A 247 -6.60 0.05 -15.53
C LEU A 247 -5.98 -1.28 -15.93
N LEU A 248 -5.69 -2.10 -14.93
CA LEU A 248 -5.31 -3.50 -15.09
C LEU A 248 -6.33 -4.38 -14.38
N GLU A 249 -7.02 -5.23 -15.11
CA GLU A 249 -7.94 -6.19 -14.53
C GLU A 249 -7.18 -7.43 -14.07
N ALA A 250 -7.37 -7.81 -12.82
CA ALA A 250 -6.86 -9.05 -12.26
C ALA A 250 -7.80 -10.23 -12.60
N ASP A 251 -7.27 -11.44 -12.78
CA ASP A 251 -8.06 -12.63 -13.07
C ASP A 251 -8.94 -13.05 -11.86
N SER A 252 -8.50 -12.75 -10.66
CA SER A 252 -9.23 -13.03 -9.41
C SER A 252 -8.73 -12.16 -8.25
N ILE A 253 -9.53 -12.11 -7.15
CA ILE A 253 -9.18 -11.39 -5.91
C ILE A 253 -7.91 -11.93 -5.24
N LEU A 254 -7.48 -13.14 -5.55
CA LEU A 254 -6.30 -13.77 -4.98
C LEU A 254 -5.14 -13.89 -5.97
N GLU A 255 -5.23 -13.33 -7.18
CA GLU A 255 -4.21 -13.51 -8.20
C GLU A 255 -2.82 -13.09 -7.69
N LEU A 256 -2.70 -11.88 -7.18
CA LEU A 256 -1.41 -11.37 -6.68
C LEU A 256 -0.86 -12.16 -5.48
N ARG A 257 -1.69 -12.97 -4.82
CA ARG A 257 -1.31 -13.77 -3.64
C ARG A 257 -1.06 -15.23 -3.93
N MET A 258 -1.65 -15.78 -5.01
CA MET A 258 -1.58 -17.20 -5.33
C MET A 258 -0.93 -17.50 -6.69
N ARG A 259 -0.97 -16.56 -7.64
CA ARG A 259 -0.39 -16.67 -8.98
C ARG A 259 0.17 -15.30 -9.40
N PRO A 260 1.18 -14.79 -8.67
CA PRO A 260 1.58 -13.39 -8.74
C PRO A 260 2.31 -13.03 -10.04
N GLU A 261 2.76 -14.00 -10.85
CA GLU A 261 3.76 -13.80 -11.89
C GLU A 261 3.33 -12.73 -12.91
N ARG A 262 2.06 -12.79 -13.39
CA ARG A 262 1.53 -11.83 -14.37
C ARG A 262 1.46 -10.42 -13.77
N LEU A 263 0.77 -10.25 -12.65
CA LEU A 263 0.61 -8.93 -12.02
C LEU A 263 1.95 -8.36 -11.55
N THR A 264 2.84 -9.19 -11.03
CA THR A 264 4.20 -8.77 -10.67
C THR A 264 4.97 -8.29 -11.90
N GLY A 265 4.81 -8.95 -13.05
CA GLY A 265 5.38 -8.53 -14.33
C GLY A 265 4.88 -7.15 -14.73
N GLU A 266 3.56 -6.94 -14.75
CA GLU A 266 2.92 -5.66 -15.11
C GLU A 266 3.31 -4.51 -14.15
N ILE A 267 3.33 -4.79 -12.83
CA ILE A 267 3.80 -3.82 -11.83
C ILE A 267 5.27 -3.45 -12.10
N GLY A 268 6.14 -4.43 -12.32
CA GLY A 268 7.55 -4.18 -12.60
C GLY A 268 7.76 -3.37 -13.87
N ASP A 269 7.02 -3.65 -14.94
CA ASP A 269 7.09 -2.90 -16.19
C ASP A 269 6.60 -1.46 -16.02
N PHE A 270 5.56 -1.25 -15.22
CA PHE A 270 5.10 0.07 -14.84
C PHE A 270 6.15 0.83 -14.01
N LEU A 271 6.76 0.19 -13.00
CA LEU A 271 7.86 0.79 -12.24
C LEU A 271 9.02 1.19 -13.16
N ASP A 272 9.42 0.32 -14.08
CA ASP A 272 10.47 0.64 -15.05
C ASP A 272 10.10 1.85 -15.93
N GLN A 273 8.82 2.01 -16.31
CA GLN A 273 8.35 3.18 -17.06
C GLN A 273 8.43 4.45 -16.20
N CYS A 274 8.03 4.42 -14.95
CA CYS A 274 8.13 5.55 -14.04
C CYS A 274 9.57 6.07 -13.89
N TRP A 275 10.56 5.20 -13.94
CA TRP A 275 11.96 5.55 -13.77
C TRP A 275 12.72 5.83 -15.09
N ARG A 276 12.04 5.77 -16.25
CA ARG A 276 12.65 6.20 -17.50
C ARG A 276 12.85 7.73 -17.52
N PRO A 277 14.00 8.22 -17.99
CA PRO A 277 14.18 9.65 -18.19
C PRO A 277 13.08 10.18 -19.11
N ALA A 278 12.47 11.31 -18.75
CA ALA A 278 11.53 11.98 -19.65
C ALA A 278 12.23 12.17 -21.00
N ARG A 279 11.65 11.66 -22.09
CA ARG A 279 12.16 11.96 -23.43
C ARG A 279 12.17 13.47 -23.56
N ARG A 280 13.36 14.08 -23.61
CA ARG A 280 13.51 15.51 -23.92
C ARG A 280 12.73 15.75 -25.20
N GLY A 281 11.60 16.44 -25.10
CA GLY A 281 10.73 16.74 -26.21
C GLY A 281 11.55 17.41 -27.32
N ALA A 282 11.43 16.88 -28.52
CA ALA A 282 11.93 17.55 -29.70
C ALA A 282 11.40 18.99 -29.69
N ALA A 283 12.27 19.96 -29.52
CA ALA A 283 11.95 21.37 -29.62
C ALA A 283 11.19 21.57 -30.93
N ARG A 284 9.88 21.88 -30.86
CA ARG A 284 9.11 22.35 -31.99
C ARG A 284 9.78 23.67 -32.41
N THR A 285 10.76 23.56 -33.33
CA THR A 285 11.21 24.69 -34.12
C THR A 285 9.99 25.26 -34.84
N ARG A 286 9.38 26.28 -34.26
CA ARG A 286 8.50 27.19 -35.01
C ARG A 286 9.42 27.86 -36.04
N ARG A 287 9.42 27.36 -37.27
CA ARG A 287 9.85 28.16 -38.42
C ARG A 287 8.90 29.35 -38.47
N ALA A 288 9.40 30.52 -38.15
CA ALA A 288 8.84 31.75 -38.61
C ALA A 288 8.90 31.74 -40.14
N ALA A 289 7.73 31.64 -40.77
CA ALA A 289 7.57 32.01 -42.17
C ALA A 289 7.26 33.50 -42.16
N GLY A 290 8.16 34.25 -42.81
CA GLY A 290 8.00 35.66 -43.12
C GLY A 290 6.93 35.92 -44.19
#